data_f23b95fed7b737c437d54160f006abd1
#
_entry.id   f23b95fed7b737c437d54160f006abd1
#
_cell.length_a   1.000
_cell.length_b   1.000
_cell.length_c   1.000
_cell.angle_alpha   90.00
_cell.angle_beta   90.00
_cell.angle_gamma   90.00
#
_symmetry.space_group_name_H-M   'P 1'
#
loop_
_entity.id
_entity.type
_entity.pdbx_description
1 polymer ?
#
loop_
_entity_poly.entity_id
_entity_poly.type
_entity_poly.pdbx_seq_one_letter_code
_entity_poly.pdbx_strand_id
1 'polypeptide(L)'
;DDPTPVINHYYPSIVIGGNTENYNTAHNIYIDEKGYLYVFGGNLANGGCTIYDLKNDPLNPTYVGMYDLSYLHDGFVRGDTLWGAAINDGQLQAISLLNRSAPLFLKAVNTPYNFCHNVWISDDNKYAFTTDEKQNAYVAAYDVSDLSNIVLVDTIVSYYGTNVIPHNTHYLHGYLITSYYTSGVQVVDARVPSSMSEIAYYDTSPLSDGTYNGAWGAYPFLPS
;
A
#
# COMPACT_ATOMS: atom_id res chain seq x y z
N ASP A 1 23.26 -16.26 -3.09
CA ASP A 1 22.04 -17.06 -3.28
C ASP A 1 22.18 -18.28 -2.38
N ASP A 2 21.38 -18.36 -1.32
CA ASP A 2 21.29 -19.56 -0.50
C ASP A 2 20.38 -20.57 -1.25
N PRO A 3 20.91 -21.70 -1.72
CA PRO A 3 20.13 -22.67 -2.49
C PRO A 3 19.08 -23.42 -1.65
N THR A 4 19.09 -23.24 -0.34
CA THR A 4 18.14 -23.86 0.59
C THR A 4 17.62 -22.82 1.58
N PRO A 5 16.59 -22.04 1.22
CA PRO A 5 16.03 -21.05 2.13
C PRO A 5 15.49 -21.75 3.39
N VAL A 6 15.87 -21.23 4.55
CA VAL A 6 15.29 -21.67 5.83
C VAL A 6 13.91 -21.01 5.93
N ILE A 7 12.85 -21.84 5.95
CA ILE A 7 11.49 -21.37 6.20
C ILE A 7 11.23 -21.48 7.70
N ASN A 8 10.95 -20.35 8.32
CA ASN A 8 10.53 -20.28 9.70
C ASN A 8 9.06 -19.85 9.76
N HIS A 9 8.27 -20.53 10.60
CA HIS A 9 6.88 -20.17 10.84
C HIS A 9 6.77 -19.45 12.17
N TYR A 10 6.34 -18.20 12.13
CA TYR A 10 6.12 -17.38 13.32
C TYR A 10 4.63 -17.09 13.48
N TYR A 11 4.08 -17.46 14.64
CA TYR A 11 2.67 -17.23 15.00
C TYR A 11 2.61 -16.21 16.14
N PRO A 12 2.62 -14.92 15.86
CA PRO A 12 2.63 -13.91 16.89
C PRO A 12 1.33 -13.91 17.71
N SER A 13 1.50 -13.71 19.01
CA SER A 13 0.42 -13.33 19.90
C SER A 13 0.73 -11.97 20.51
N ILE A 14 -0.28 -11.15 20.71
CA ILE A 14 -0.17 -9.85 21.35
C ILE A 14 -1.17 -9.73 22.48
N VAL A 15 -0.89 -8.88 23.47
CA VAL A 15 -1.82 -8.62 24.56
C VAL A 15 -2.57 -7.33 24.26
N ILE A 16 -3.89 -7.45 24.09
CA ILE A 16 -4.80 -6.32 23.87
C ILE A 16 -5.82 -6.29 25.01
N GLY A 17 -5.89 -5.19 25.74
CA GLY A 17 -6.84 -5.05 26.86
C GLY A 17 -6.73 -6.12 27.95
N GLY A 18 -5.52 -6.72 28.12
CA GLY A 18 -5.26 -7.81 29.07
C GLY A 18 -5.53 -9.22 28.54
N ASN A 19 -6.04 -9.37 27.33
CA ASN A 19 -6.27 -10.66 26.67
C ASN A 19 -5.13 -10.99 25.70
N THR A 20 -4.75 -12.27 25.62
CA THR A 20 -3.82 -12.74 24.60
C THR A 20 -4.59 -13.02 23.31
N GLU A 21 -4.25 -12.30 22.26
CA GLU A 21 -4.86 -12.43 20.92
C GLU A 21 -3.83 -12.99 19.96
N ASN A 22 -4.27 -13.91 19.09
CA ASN A 22 -3.42 -14.58 18.12
C ASN A 22 -3.69 -14.06 16.70
N TYR A 23 -2.64 -13.96 15.88
CA TYR A 23 -2.79 -13.74 14.46
C TYR A 23 -3.36 -15.01 13.79
N ASN A 24 -4.45 -14.83 13.04
CA ASN A 24 -5.07 -15.87 12.22
C ASN A 24 -5.08 -15.52 10.74
N THR A 25 -5.17 -14.21 10.44
CA THR A 25 -5.20 -13.69 9.07
C THR A 25 -4.41 -12.38 8.98
N ALA A 26 -3.83 -12.13 7.82
CA ALA A 26 -3.24 -10.85 7.43
C ALA A 26 -3.51 -10.65 5.94
N HIS A 27 -3.65 -9.40 5.49
CA HIS A 27 -3.84 -9.11 4.07
C HIS A 27 -2.51 -8.74 3.41
N ASN A 28 -1.80 -7.77 3.95
CA ASN A 28 -0.54 -7.30 3.39
C ASN A 28 0.51 -7.01 4.47
N ILE A 29 1.76 -6.91 4.05
CA ILE A 29 2.90 -6.57 4.92
C ILE A 29 3.78 -5.53 4.24
N TYR A 30 4.44 -4.70 5.05
CA TYR A 30 5.50 -3.80 4.63
C TYR A 30 6.65 -3.82 5.63
N ILE A 31 7.89 -3.72 5.16
CA ILE A 31 9.07 -3.56 6.04
C ILE A 31 9.71 -2.23 5.69
N ASP A 32 9.86 -1.35 6.70
CA ASP A 32 10.46 -0.04 6.51
C ASP A 32 11.99 -0.08 6.54
N GLU A 33 12.61 1.02 6.15
CA GLU A 33 14.07 1.20 6.14
C GLU A 33 14.72 1.16 7.54
N LYS A 34 13.90 1.25 8.60
CA LYS A 34 14.32 1.19 10.00
C LYS A 34 14.23 -0.23 10.58
N GLY A 35 13.79 -1.22 9.79
CA GLY A 35 13.66 -2.61 10.19
C GLY A 35 12.44 -2.92 11.04
N TYR A 36 11.34 -2.20 10.83
CA TYR A 36 10.03 -2.54 11.40
C TYR A 36 9.14 -3.19 10.37
N LEU A 37 8.45 -4.26 10.78
CA LEU A 37 7.40 -4.93 10.01
C LEU A 37 6.04 -4.33 10.39
N TYR A 38 5.27 -4.01 9.38
CA TYR A 38 3.88 -3.56 9.45
C TYR A 38 2.99 -4.62 8.84
N VAL A 39 1.96 -5.05 9.55
CA VAL A 39 1.00 -6.07 9.08
C VAL A 39 -0.37 -5.44 9.01
N PHE A 40 -0.97 -5.45 7.82
CA PHE A 40 -2.23 -4.79 7.49
C PHE A 40 -3.36 -5.78 7.27
N GLY A 41 -4.61 -5.33 7.49
CA GLY A 41 -5.83 -6.05 7.11
C GLY A 41 -6.00 -7.40 7.82
N GLY A 42 -5.43 -7.54 9.03
CA GLY A 42 -5.51 -8.76 9.81
C GLY A 42 -6.74 -8.84 10.71
N ASN A 43 -6.82 -9.91 11.49
CA ASN A 43 -7.86 -10.07 12.51
C ASN A 43 -7.58 -9.28 13.80
N LEU A 44 -6.40 -8.70 13.96
CA LEU A 44 -6.01 -7.88 15.10
C LEU A 44 -6.11 -6.39 14.77
N ALA A 45 -6.10 -5.52 15.79
CA ALA A 45 -6.13 -4.07 15.64
C ALA A 45 -7.31 -3.58 14.77
N ASN A 46 -8.50 -4.18 14.86
CA ASN A 46 -9.66 -3.90 14.02
C ASN A 46 -9.37 -4.00 12.50
N GLY A 47 -8.36 -4.78 12.10
CA GLY A 47 -7.87 -4.87 10.73
C GLY A 47 -7.01 -3.69 10.29
N GLY A 48 -6.60 -2.84 11.21
CA GLY A 48 -5.69 -1.72 10.94
C GLY A 48 -4.25 -2.20 10.72
N CYS A 49 -3.32 -1.71 11.53
CA CYS A 49 -1.90 -2.08 11.38
C CYS A 49 -1.30 -2.50 12.71
N THR A 50 -0.61 -3.63 12.75
CA THR A 50 0.26 -4.00 13.87
C THR A 50 1.72 -3.87 13.47
N ILE A 51 2.57 -3.50 14.44
CA ILE A 51 3.96 -3.12 14.21
C ILE A 51 4.88 -4.04 15.02
N TYR A 52 5.90 -4.59 14.36
CA TYR A 52 6.90 -5.46 14.97
C TYR A 52 8.31 -4.96 14.68
N ASP A 53 9.22 -5.13 15.63
CA ASP A 53 10.65 -4.86 15.48
C ASP A 53 11.36 -6.13 15.00
N LEU A 54 12.06 -6.04 13.86
CA LEU A 54 12.86 -7.11 13.25
C LEU A 54 14.36 -6.97 13.52
N LYS A 55 14.82 -5.86 14.09
CA LYS A 55 16.25 -5.48 14.12
C LYS A 55 17.12 -6.44 14.90
N ASN A 56 16.60 -6.99 16.01
CA ASN A 56 17.38 -7.85 16.87
C ASN A 56 17.29 -9.33 16.46
N ASP A 57 16.10 -9.78 16.11
CA ASP A 57 15.84 -11.14 15.66
C ASP A 57 14.68 -11.17 14.67
N PRO A 58 14.97 -11.16 13.35
CA PRO A 58 13.91 -11.17 12.33
C PRO A 58 13.13 -12.49 12.29
N LEU A 59 13.63 -13.56 12.91
CA LEU A 59 12.92 -14.83 13.00
C LEU A 59 11.92 -14.86 14.18
N ASN A 60 12.08 -13.96 15.15
CA ASN A 60 11.19 -13.80 16.30
C ASN A 60 10.86 -12.30 16.49
N PRO A 61 10.04 -11.71 15.61
CA PRO A 61 9.70 -10.30 15.66
C PRO A 61 9.07 -9.89 16.98
N THR A 62 9.50 -8.74 17.52
CA THR A 62 8.96 -8.24 18.79
C THR A 62 7.83 -7.24 18.52
N TYR A 63 6.65 -7.47 19.12
CA TYR A 63 5.53 -6.53 19.03
C TYR A 63 5.89 -5.17 19.63
N VAL A 64 5.53 -4.10 18.92
CA VAL A 64 5.83 -2.71 19.29
C VAL A 64 4.57 -1.92 19.60
N GLY A 65 3.55 -2.02 18.73
CA GLY A 65 2.32 -1.25 18.84
C GLY A 65 1.35 -1.53 17.71
N MET A 66 0.22 -0.81 17.71
CA MET A 66 -0.79 -0.95 16.68
C MET A 66 -1.51 0.37 16.40
N TYR A 67 -2.07 0.48 15.19
CA TYR A 67 -3.07 1.46 14.79
C TYR A 67 -4.38 0.72 14.52
N ASP A 68 -5.46 1.08 15.22
CA ASP A 68 -6.73 0.34 15.27
C ASP A 68 -7.96 1.21 15.00
N LEU A 69 -7.76 2.47 14.53
CA LEU A 69 -8.87 3.39 14.29
C LEU A 69 -9.62 3.08 12.99
N SER A 70 -8.94 2.50 11.98
CA SER A 70 -9.53 2.12 10.69
C SER A 70 -8.98 0.77 10.23
N TYR A 71 -9.77 0.05 9.46
CA TYR A 71 -9.26 -1.07 8.66
C TYR A 71 -8.33 -0.52 7.58
N LEU A 72 -7.08 -0.96 7.56
CA LEU A 72 -6.11 -0.62 6.53
C LEU A 72 -5.88 -1.85 5.65
N HIS A 73 -6.35 -1.78 4.41
CA HIS A 73 -6.19 -2.86 3.44
C HIS A 73 -4.71 -3.03 3.05
N ASP A 74 -4.04 -1.90 2.84
CA ASP A 74 -2.65 -1.82 2.47
C ASP A 74 -2.01 -0.58 3.11
N GLY A 75 -0.70 -0.45 3.02
CA GLY A 75 0.00 0.73 3.50
C GLY A 75 1.46 0.78 3.11
N PHE A 76 1.99 1.98 3.10
CA PHE A 76 3.38 2.29 2.82
C PHE A 76 3.98 3.09 3.96
N VAL A 77 5.19 2.76 4.38
CA VAL A 77 5.88 3.48 5.45
C VAL A 77 7.21 4.02 4.97
N ARG A 78 7.45 5.29 5.25
CA ARG A 78 8.78 5.91 5.08
C ARG A 78 9.01 6.96 6.16
N GLY A 79 10.20 6.92 6.76
CA GLY A 79 10.52 7.79 7.88
C GLY A 79 9.65 7.52 9.10
N ASP A 80 8.91 8.52 9.52
CA ASP A 80 7.99 8.45 10.65
C ASP A 80 6.53 8.68 10.24
N THR A 81 6.20 8.32 8.99
CA THR A 81 4.83 8.39 8.47
C THR A 81 4.41 7.05 7.86
N LEU A 82 3.27 6.54 8.32
CA LEU A 82 2.52 5.47 7.68
C LEU A 82 1.41 6.11 6.82
N TRP A 83 1.39 5.74 5.56
CA TRP A 83 0.32 6.03 4.63
C TRP A 83 -0.57 4.79 4.51
N GLY A 84 -1.80 4.89 4.95
CA GLY A 84 -2.74 3.77 5.00
C GLY A 84 -3.81 3.87 3.91
N ALA A 85 -4.04 2.77 3.22
CA ALA A 85 -5.16 2.60 2.30
C ALA A 85 -6.38 2.06 3.07
N ALA A 86 -7.21 2.98 3.57
CA ALA A 86 -8.41 2.65 4.35
C ALA A 86 -9.59 2.37 3.40
N ILE A 87 -9.61 1.17 2.82
CA ILE A 87 -10.52 0.79 1.74
C ILE A 87 -11.99 0.92 2.12
N ASN A 88 -12.35 0.53 3.36
CA ASN A 88 -13.72 0.59 3.85
C ASN A 88 -14.20 2.04 4.07
N ASP A 89 -13.27 2.93 4.42
CA ASP A 89 -13.55 4.37 4.61
C ASP A 89 -13.44 5.13 3.27
N GLY A 90 -12.86 4.51 2.24
CA GLY A 90 -12.59 5.12 0.95
C GLY A 90 -11.52 6.21 1.02
N GLN A 91 -10.52 6.06 1.89
CA GLN A 91 -9.60 7.13 2.25
C GLN A 91 -8.13 6.73 2.18
N LEU A 92 -7.31 7.67 1.70
CA LEU A 92 -5.89 7.73 2.02
C LEU A 92 -5.73 8.36 3.40
N GLN A 93 -5.02 7.69 4.31
CA GLN A 93 -4.76 8.17 5.66
C GLN A 93 -3.27 8.39 5.90
N ALA A 94 -2.92 9.51 6.54
CA ALA A 94 -1.59 9.79 7.06
C ALA A 94 -1.57 9.56 8.57
N ILE A 95 -0.61 8.77 9.07
CA ILE A 95 -0.52 8.33 10.46
C ILE A 95 0.92 8.56 10.92
N SER A 96 1.10 9.27 12.04
CA SER A 96 2.42 9.49 12.64
C SER A 96 2.94 8.24 13.33
N LEU A 97 4.17 7.91 13.05
CA LEU A 97 4.97 6.86 13.68
C LEU A 97 6.12 7.41 14.52
N LEU A 98 6.08 8.69 14.89
CA LEU A 98 7.08 9.25 15.83
C LEU A 98 7.16 8.44 17.13
N ASN A 99 6.02 7.91 17.56
CA ASN A 99 5.94 6.89 18.60
C ASN A 99 5.25 5.64 18.02
N ARG A 100 6.03 4.65 17.57
CA ARG A 100 5.50 3.41 16.98
C ARG A 100 4.71 2.53 17.97
N SER A 101 4.89 2.74 19.27
CA SER A 101 4.06 2.05 20.29
C SER A 101 2.66 2.65 20.45
N ALA A 102 2.44 3.86 19.95
CA ALA A 102 1.17 4.57 19.95
C ALA A 102 1.05 5.44 18.68
N PRO A 103 0.81 4.84 17.50
CA PRO A 103 0.63 5.58 16.26
C PRO A 103 -0.53 6.58 16.36
N LEU A 104 -0.35 7.76 15.76
CA LEU A 104 -1.33 8.84 15.87
C LEU A 104 -1.89 9.19 14.49
N PHE A 105 -3.21 9.15 14.33
CA PHE A 105 -3.90 9.68 13.15
C PHE A 105 -3.60 11.17 12.97
N LEU A 106 -3.22 11.56 11.75
CA LEU A 106 -2.93 12.94 11.39
C LEU A 106 -4.00 13.52 10.47
N LYS A 107 -4.28 12.84 9.36
CA LYS A 107 -5.15 13.36 8.30
C LYS A 107 -5.69 12.22 7.44
N ALA A 108 -6.86 12.46 6.83
CA ALA A 108 -7.39 11.64 5.76
C ALA A 108 -7.93 12.50 4.62
N VAL A 109 -7.95 11.93 3.42
CA VAL A 109 -8.60 12.46 2.23
C VAL A 109 -9.31 11.34 1.49
N ASN A 110 -10.52 11.61 0.99
CA ASN A 110 -11.26 10.62 0.21
C ASN A 110 -10.60 10.44 -1.17
N THR A 111 -10.53 9.19 -1.62
CA THR A 111 -10.11 8.87 -2.97
C THR A 111 -11.28 9.03 -3.97
N PRO A 112 -11.01 9.19 -5.28
CA PRO A 112 -12.06 9.53 -6.25
C PRO A 112 -13.23 8.57 -6.30
N TYR A 113 -12.98 7.26 -6.10
CA TYR A 113 -14.02 6.22 -6.11
C TYR A 113 -14.37 5.72 -4.69
N ASN A 114 -13.82 6.35 -3.65
CA ASN A 114 -14.02 5.97 -2.24
C ASN A 114 -13.76 4.47 -2.00
N PHE A 115 -12.62 3.98 -2.51
CA PHE A 115 -12.23 2.58 -2.39
C PHE A 115 -10.70 2.43 -2.39
N CYS A 116 -10.03 3.23 -1.57
CA CYS A 116 -8.57 3.30 -1.48
C CYS A 116 -7.99 1.92 -1.18
N HIS A 117 -7.41 1.30 -2.20
CA HIS A 117 -6.93 -0.07 -2.14
C HIS A 117 -5.45 -0.14 -1.79
N ASN A 118 -4.62 0.65 -2.49
CA ASN A 118 -3.17 0.65 -2.35
C ASN A 118 -2.64 2.09 -2.31
N VAL A 119 -1.46 2.28 -1.74
CA VAL A 119 -0.75 3.56 -1.72
C VAL A 119 0.75 3.37 -1.87
N TRP A 120 1.40 4.28 -2.60
CA TRP A 120 2.85 4.44 -2.68
C TRP A 120 3.25 5.90 -2.65
N ILE A 121 4.50 6.20 -2.25
CA ILE A 121 4.98 7.58 -2.06
C ILE A 121 6.16 7.85 -2.99
N SER A 122 6.24 9.07 -3.55
CA SER A 122 7.39 9.54 -4.34
C SER A 122 8.68 9.54 -3.53
N ASP A 123 9.83 9.49 -4.22
CA ASP A 123 11.15 9.44 -3.58
C ASP A 123 11.43 10.67 -2.69
N ASP A 124 10.84 11.82 -3.02
CA ASP A 124 10.97 13.09 -2.27
C ASP A 124 9.95 13.26 -1.14
N ASN A 125 9.06 12.27 -0.93
CA ASN A 125 7.97 12.26 0.06
C ASN A 125 6.91 13.38 -0.11
N LYS A 126 6.82 13.99 -1.29
CA LYS A 126 5.86 15.08 -1.53
C LYS A 126 4.57 14.65 -2.19
N TYR A 127 4.56 13.46 -2.80
CA TYR A 127 3.39 12.96 -3.51
C TYR A 127 3.04 11.55 -3.08
N ALA A 128 1.74 11.33 -2.87
CA ALA A 128 1.15 10.01 -2.66
C ALA A 128 0.40 9.59 -3.93
N PHE A 129 0.50 8.32 -4.28
CA PHE A 129 -0.22 7.70 -5.38
C PHE A 129 -1.10 6.59 -4.84
N THR A 130 -2.39 6.62 -5.18
CA THR A 130 -3.36 5.62 -4.73
C THR A 130 -4.04 4.93 -5.89
N THR A 131 -4.54 3.72 -5.65
CA THR A 131 -5.49 3.06 -6.55
C THR A 131 -6.82 2.86 -5.84
N ASP A 132 -7.91 3.05 -6.57
CA ASP A 132 -9.24 2.59 -6.17
C ASP A 132 -9.56 1.30 -6.94
N GLU A 133 -9.73 0.16 -6.28
CA GLU A 133 -9.93 -1.14 -6.90
C GLU A 133 -11.36 -1.34 -7.42
N LYS A 134 -11.74 -0.52 -8.38
CA LYS A 134 -13.05 -0.55 -9.05
C LYS A 134 -12.90 -0.42 -10.56
N GLN A 135 -13.92 -0.87 -11.29
CA GLN A 135 -13.94 -0.72 -12.74
C GLN A 135 -13.85 0.74 -13.15
N ASN A 136 -12.93 1.02 -14.08
CA ASN A 136 -12.63 2.35 -14.61
C ASN A 136 -12.21 3.37 -13.53
N ALA A 137 -11.77 2.90 -12.39
CA ALA A 137 -11.25 3.76 -11.35
C ALA A 137 -9.85 4.28 -11.69
N TYR A 138 -9.41 5.27 -10.92
CA TYR A 138 -8.18 5.99 -11.17
C TYR A 138 -6.99 5.46 -10.36
N VAL A 139 -5.81 5.62 -10.94
CA VAL A 139 -4.60 5.91 -10.18
C VAL A 139 -4.62 7.41 -9.93
N ALA A 140 -4.57 7.83 -8.68
CA ALA A 140 -4.68 9.23 -8.28
C ALA A 140 -3.38 9.70 -7.63
N ALA A 141 -2.96 10.93 -7.96
CA ALA A 141 -1.79 11.60 -7.39
C ALA A 141 -2.23 12.73 -6.45
N TYR A 142 -1.64 12.77 -5.26
CA TYR A 142 -1.89 13.80 -4.25
C TYR A 142 -0.60 14.53 -3.89
N ASP A 143 -0.64 15.85 -3.79
CA ASP A 143 0.39 16.62 -3.10
C ASP A 143 0.16 16.46 -1.59
N VAL A 144 1.13 15.87 -0.91
CA VAL A 144 1.12 15.58 0.52
C VAL A 144 2.21 16.33 1.28
N SER A 145 2.85 17.30 0.64
CA SER A 145 3.92 18.12 1.21
C SER A 145 3.44 18.94 2.41
N ASP A 146 2.15 19.27 2.45
CA ASP A 146 1.47 19.88 3.59
C ASP A 146 0.29 18.99 4.03
N LEU A 147 0.47 18.26 5.13
CA LEU A 147 -0.58 17.39 5.68
C LEU A 147 -1.82 18.16 6.17
N SER A 148 -1.73 19.46 6.40
CA SER A 148 -2.91 20.27 6.72
C SER A 148 -3.81 20.48 5.49
N ASN A 149 -3.24 20.36 4.28
CA ASN A 149 -3.90 20.60 2.99
C ASN A 149 -3.44 19.59 1.93
N ILE A 150 -3.85 18.34 2.06
CA ILE A 150 -3.62 17.31 1.04
C ILE A 150 -4.48 17.61 -0.18
N VAL A 151 -3.88 17.72 -1.37
CA VAL A 151 -4.53 18.13 -2.61
C VAL A 151 -4.43 17.04 -3.66
N LEU A 152 -5.56 16.60 -4.22
CA LEU A 152 -5.57 15.79 -5.44
C LEU A 152 -5.06 16.66 -6.60
N VAL A 153 -3.95 16.24 -7.23
CA VAL A 153 -3.28 17.02 -8.29
C VAL A 153 -3.49 16.44 -9.68
N ASP A 154 -3.72 15.14 -9.80
CA ASP A 154 -4.03 14.48 -11.08
C ASP A 154 -4.65 13.11 -10.87
N THR A 155 -5.28 12.60 -11.91
CA THR A 155 -5.82 11.24 -11.98
C THR A 155 -5.60 10.65 -13.36
N ILE A 156 -5.30 9.36 -13.44
CA ILE A 156 -5.18 8.64 -14.71
C ILE A 156 -5.89 7.29 -14.63
N VAL A 157 -6.55 6.91 -15.73
CA VAL A 157 -7.05 5.57 -15.96
C VAL A 157 -6.28 4.97 -17.14
N SER A 158 -6.09 3.67 -17.19
CA SER A 158 -5.47 3.03 -18.36
C SER A 158 -6.26 3.33 -19.64
N TYR A 159 -5.54 3.68 -20.70
CA TYR A 159 -6.11 3.86 -22.04
C TYR A 159 -6.33 2.53 -22.77
N TYR A 160 -5.77 1.43 -22.26
CA TYR A 160 -5.85 0.11 -22.85
C TYR A 160 -6.82 -0.77 -22.06
N GLY A 161 -7.72 -1.42 -22.77
CA GLY A 161 -8.76 -2.26 -22.21
C GLY A 161 -10.07 -1.53 -21.91
N THR A 162 -11.06 -2.30 -21.50
CA THR A 162 -12.41 -1.81 -21.15
C THR A 162 -12.76 -2.26 -19.74
N ASN A 163 -13.39 -1.38 -18.96
CA ASN A 163 -13.70 -1.65 -17.55
C ASN A 163 -12.48 -2.04 -16.71
N VAL A 164 -11.33 -1.46 -17.03
CA VAL A 164 -10.06 -1.74 -16.38
C VAL A 164 -10.12 -1.49 -14.88
N ILE A 165 -9.41 -2.32 -14.10
CA ILE A 165 -9.41 -2.26 -12.63
C ILE A 165 -7.98 -2.09 -12.16
N PRO A 166 -7.57 -0.92 -11.65
CA PRO A 166 -6.25 -0.76 -11.05
C PRO A 166 -6.17 -1.53 -9.73
N HIS A 167 -5.05 -2.21 -9.50
CA HIS A 167 -4.80 -2.95 -8.26
C HIS A 167 -3.66 -2.32 -7.48
N ASN A 168 -2.42 -2.81 -7.61
CA ASN A 168 -1.28 -2.27 -6.89
C ASN A 168 -0.42 -1.39 -7.79
N THR A 169 -0.08 -0.19 -7.30
CA THR A 169 0.88 0.71 -7.94
C THR A 169 2.15 0.82 -7.11
N HIS A 170 3.29 0.87 -7.79
CA HIS A 170 4.60 1.14 -7.21
C HIS A 170 5.22 2.35 -7.88
N TYR A 171 5.83 3.23 -7.10
CA TYR A 171 6.60 4.35 -7.66
C TYR A 171 8.09 3.99 -7.70
N LEU A 172 8.70 4.15 -8.85
CA LEU A 172 10.13 3.96 -9.06
C LEU A 172 10.69 5.10 -9.92
N HIS A 173 11.48 5.99 -9.33
CA HIS A 173 12.24 7.04 -10.01
C HIS A 173 11.41 7.88 -11.02
N GLY A 174 10.22 8.28 -10.63
CA GLY A 174 9.34 9.10 -11.46
C GLY A 174 8.36 8.32 -12.32
N TYR A 175 8.30 7.00 -12.19
CA TYR A 175 7.36 6.16 -12.92
C TYR A 175 6.46 5.39 -11.96
N LEU A 176 5.19 5.21 -12.35
CA LEU A 176 4.29 4.29 -11.67
C LEU A 176 4.22 3.00 -12.49
N ILE A 177 4.38 1.88 -11.82
CA ILE A 177 4.18 0.54 -12.36
C ILE A 177 2.96 -0.04 -11.68
N THR A 178 1.85 -0.15 -12.42
CA THR A 178 0.55 -0.50 -11.86
C THR A 178 0.04 -1.79 -12.50
N SER A 179 -0.36 -2.75 -11.68
CA SER A 179 -1.07 -3.95 -12.13
C SER A 179 -2.55 -3.64 -12.32
N TYR A 180 -3.14 -4.16 -13.42
CA TYR A 180 -4.51 -3.92 -13.85
C TYR A 180 -5.25 -5.24 -14.15
N TYR A 181 -5.00 -6.27 -13.36
CA TYR A 181 -5.64 -7.59 -13.53
C TYR A 181 -5.57 -8.10 -14.97
N THR A 182 -6.74 -8.33 -15.60
CA THR A 182 -6.85 -8.83 -16.99
C THR A 182 -6.28 -7.87 -18.03
N SER A 183 -6.13 -6.58 -17.70
CA SER A 183 -5.51 -5.60 -18.60
C SER A 183 -3.98 -5.52 -18.43
N GLY A 184 -3.39 -6.42 -17.63
CA GLY A 184 -1.94 -6.59 -17.48
C GLY A 184 -1.28 -5.54 -16.63
N VAL A 185 -0.18 -4.96 -17.10
CA VAL A 185 0.65 -3.99 -16.36
C VAL A 185 0.79 -2.71 -17.16
N GLN A 186 0.64 -1.58 -16.48
CA GLN A 186 0.75 -0.24 -17.05
C GLN A 186 1.97 0.48 -16.47
N VAL A 187 2.62 1.29 -17.30
CA VAL A 187 3.69 2.21 -16.88
C VAL A 187 3.26 3.63 -17.16
N VAL A 188 3.26 4.45 -16.11
CA VAL A 188 2.88 5.85 -16.17
C VAL A 188 4.09 6.73 -15.86
N ASP A 189 4.34 7.73 -16.70
CA ASP A 189 5.29 8.81 -16.39
C ASP A 189 4.64 9.75 -15.37
N ALA A 190 5.16 9.75 -14.16
CA ALA A 190 4.74 10.57 -13.02
C ALA A 190 5.87 11.49 -12.53
N ARG A 191 6.86 11.80 -13.39
CA ARG A 191 7.93 12.76 -13.07
C ARG A 191 7.37 14.16 -12.81
N VAL A 192 6.22 14.47 -13.37
CA VAL A 192 5.39 15.63 -13.05
C VAL A 192 4.05 15.11 -12.55
N PRO A 193 3.86 14.90 -11.22
CA PRO A 193 2.68 14.23 -10.67
C PRO A 193 1.35 14.95 -10.95
N SER A 194 1.38 16.23 -11.28
CA SER A 194 0.20 17.01 -11.72
C SER A 194 -0.09 16.91 -13.22
N SER A 195 0.63 16.06 -13.96
CA SER A 195 0.46 15.84 -15.40
C SER A 195 0.98 14.46 -15.77
N MET A 196 0.31 13.43 -15.24
CA MET A 196 0.67 12.03 -15.47
C MET A 196 0.29 11.58 -16.87
N SER A 197 1.07 10.68 -17.48
CA SER A 197 0.78 10.09 -18.77
C SER A 197 1.17 8.62 -18.84
N GLU A 198 0.28 7.78 -19.38
CA GLU A 198 0.60 6.40 -19.68
C GLU A 198 1.58 6.33 -20.85
N ILE A 199 2.71 5.63 -20.67
CA ILE A 199 3.79 5.55 -21.66
C ILE A 199 4.02 4.15 -22.18
N ALA A 200 3.58 3.12 -21.46
CA ALA A 200 3.70 1.73 -21.88
C ALA A 200 2.67 0.86 -21.17
N TYR A 201 2.35 -0.26 -21.79
CA TYR A 201 1.57 -1.33 -21.18
C TYR A 201 2.05 -2.69 -21.70
N TYR A 202 1.73 -3.73 -20.94
CA TYR A 202 1.92 -5.12 -21.36
C TYR A 202 0.75 -5.97 -20.85
N ASP A 203 -0.05 -6.45 -21.79
CA ASP A 203 -1.14 -7.38 -21.47
C ASP A 203 -0.55 -8.76 -21.15
N THR A 204 -0.82 -9.26 -19.96
CA THR A 204 -0.34 -10.54 -19.45
C THR A 204 -1.42 -11.62 -19.44
N SER A 205 -2.64 -11.30 -19.87
CA SER A 205 -3.80 -12.18 -19.72
C SER A 205 -4.50 -12.44 -21.06
N PRO A 206 -4.85 -13.68 -21.40
CA PRO A 206 -5.68 -13.99 -22.56
C PRO A 206 -7.18 -13.76 -22.31
N LEU A 207 -7.55 -13.33 -21.11
CA LEU A 207 -8.94 -13.13 -20.72
C LEU A 207 -9.43 -11.73 -21.10
N SER A 208 -10.74 -11.57 -21.27
CA SER A 208 -11.35 -10.26 -21.49
C SER A 208 -11.21 -9.36 -20.27
N ASP A 209 -11.03 -8.07 -20.51
CA ASP A 209 -10.89 -7.05 -19.48
C ASP A 209 -12.06 -6.96 -18.49
N GLY A 210 -11.83 -6.26 -17.39
CA GLY A 210 -12.88 -5.93 -16.41
C GLY A 210 -13.17 -7.02 -15.39
N THR A 211 -12.26 -7.99 -15.21
CA THR A 211 -12.35 -9.02 -14.18
C THR A 211 -11.16 -8.97 -13.22
N TYR A 212 -11.31 -9.59 -12.05
CA TYR A 212 -10.28 -9.69 -10.99
C TYR A 212 -9.31 -10.86 -11.22
N ASN A 213 -9.06 -11.23 -12.48
CA ASN A 213 -8.07 -12.25 -12.85
C ASN A 213 -6.86 -11.58 -13.53
N GLY A 214 -5.71 -12.26 -13.59
CA GLY A 214 -4.52 -11.78 -14.31
C GLY A 214 -3.49 -11.14 -13.40
N ALA A 215 -2.95 -9.97 -13.78
CA ALA A 215 -1.86 -9.29 -13.07
C ALA A 215 -2.32 -8.68 -11.76
N TRP A 216 -2.06 -9.36 -10.65
CA TRP A 216 -2.36 -8.90 -9.31
C TRP A 216 -1.30 -7.98 -8.72
N GLY A 217 -0.06 -8.14 -9.15
CA GLY A 217 1.06 -7.29 -8.76
C GLY A 217 2.13 -7.21 -9.85
N ALA A 218 2.86 -6.10 -9.87
CA ALA A 218 4.05 -5.90 -10.69
C ALA A 218 5.11 -5.23 -9.82
N TYR A 219 6.15 -6.00 -9.44
CA TYR A 219 7.16 -5.55 -8.49
C TYR A 219 8.43 -5.08 -9.21
N PRO A 220 8.73 -3.76 -9.22
CA PRO A 220 9.81 -3.21 -10.03
C PRO A 220 11.17 -3.14 -9.32
N PHE A 221 11.30 -3.62 -8.08
CA PHE A 221 12.49 -3.39 -7.23
C PHE A 221 13.48 -4.57 -7.22
N LEU A 222 13.32 -5.56 -8.08
CA LEU A 222 14.30 -6.64 -8.19
C LEU A 222 15.56 -6.14 -8.91
N PRO A 223 16.76 -6.59 -8.48
CA PRO A 223 17.98 -6.29 -9.23
C PRO A 223 17.89 -6.93 -10.64
N SER A 224 18.26 -6.14 -11.64
CA SER A 224 18.31 -6.55 -13.05
C SER A 224 19.57 -7.36 -13.36
#